data_e69d42debe1e7879c36c0f1e5fb46e06
#
_entry.id   e69d42debe1e7879c36c0f1e5fb46e06
#
_cell.length_a   1.000
_cell.length_b   1.000
_cell.length_c   1.000
_cell.angle_alpha   90.00
_cell.angle_beta   90.00
_cell.angle_gamma   90.00
#
_symmetry.space_group_name_H-M   'P 1'
#
loop_
_entity.id
_entity.type
_entity.pdbx_description
1 polymer ?
#
loop_
_entity_poly.entity_id
_entity_poly.type
_entity_poly.pdbx_seq_one_letter_code
_entity_poly.pdbx_strand_id
1 'polypeptide(L)'
;MTLVPNVIANERTYSMPKRCAIAICLDGCEPEYLDVAIAEGLMPNLKLMRETGTDRIAHSVIPSFTNPNNLSIATGRPPAIHGICGNYLFDPDTGEEVMMNDVRFLRAPTIFSKFYEAGARVAMVTAKDELRALLSAGLKYDEGRAIAFSAERADETSMANNGVENASDWLDMPVPEVYSAELSEFVFAAGIKLLKEMKPDIMYLSTTDYVQHKFSPQEQGAKDFYAMFDRYLGELQKFDVAIVVTADHGMKPKHDDNKMPAVIYMQDKMDEWLGAGQARVILPITDPYVVHHGALGSFATAYLPDKCDLDDIINRIAACPEILKVMGKDEAINNYDLPGDRIGDIV
;
A
#
# COMPACT_ATOMS: atom_id res chain seq x y z
N MET A 1 25.27 -13.03 27.53
CA MET A 1 24.28 -12.87 26.45
C MET A 1 23.38 -11.73 26.84
N THR A 2 23.54 -10.55 26.26
CA THR A 2 22.59 -9.45 26.44
C THR A 2 21.28 -9.87 25.77
N LEU A 3 20.21 -9.93 26.56
CA LEU A 3 18.87 -10.21 26.02
C LEU A 3 18.54 -9.10 25.00
N VAL A 4 18.34 -9.49 23.75
CA VAL A 4 17.82 -8.57 22.73
C VAL A 4 16.40 -8.19 23.17
N PRO A 5 16.08 -6.90 23.35
CA PRO A 5 14.78 -6.49 23.83
C PRO A 5 13.69 -6.89 22.84
N ASN A 6 12.59 -7.40 23.38
CA ASN A 6 11.39 -7.65 22.59
C ASN A 6 10.58 -6.36 22.46
N VAL A 7 10.04 -6.11 21.28
CA VAL A 7 9.12 -5.02 20.97
C VAL A 7 7.73 -5.60 20.80
N ILE A 8 6.76 -5.05 21.52
CA ILE A 8 5.36 -5.48 21.40
C ILE A 8 4.60 -4.42 20.59
N ALA A 9 4.02 -4.84 19.48
CA ALA A 9 3.13 -4.04 18.66
C ALA A 9 1.86 -4.83 18.37
N ASN A 10 0.71 -4.27 18.72
CA ASN A 10 -0.61 -4.83 18.41
C ASN A 10 -0.74 -6.31 18.80
N GLU A 11 -0.36 -6.65 20.05
CA GLU A 11 -0.38 -8.02 20.63
C GLU A 11 0.55 -9.02 19.92
N ARG A 12 1.49 -8.55 19.11
CA ARG A 12 2.55 -9.37 18.52
C ARG A 12 3.90 -8.99 19.09
N THR A 13 4.74 -9.99 19.29
CA THR A 13 6.11 -9.81 19.82
C THR A 13 7.11 -9.89 18.69
N TYR A 14 7.96 -8.90 18.60
CA TYR A 14 9.04 -8.79 17.63
C TYR A 14 10.39 -8.69 18.37
N SER A 15 11.43 -9.27 17.81
CA SER A 15 12.78 -9.09 18.34
C SER A 15 13.45 -7.91 17.66
N MET A 16 14.22 -7.12 18.43
CA MET A 16 15.08 -6.08 17.85
C MET A 16 16.01 -6.72 16.81
N PRO A 17 16.09 -6.18 15.59
CA PRO A 17 16.93 -6.78 14.55
C PRO A 17 18.42 -6.68 14.90
N LYS A 18 19.19 -7.71 14.57
CA LYS A 18 20.66 -7.75 14.78
C LYS A 18 21.43 -7.04 13.68
N ARG A 19 20.80 -6.82 12.55
CA ARG A 19 21.27 -6.08 11.37
C ARG A 19 20.08 -5.34 10.78
N CYS A 20 20.29 -4.33 9.96
CA CYS A 20 19.17 -3.57 9.39
C CYS A 20 18.17 -4.50 8.70
N ALA A 21 16.91 -4.42 9.12
CA ALA A 21 15.80 -5.11 8.46
C ALA A 21 15.12 -4.14 7.49
N ILE A 22 15.13 -4.48 6.20
CA ILE A 22 14.54 -3.67 5.14
C ILE A 22 13.30 -4.39 4.63
N ALA A 23 12.16 -3.72 4.65
CA ALA A 23 10.97 -4.13 3.92
C ALA A 23 10.79 -3.22 2.70
N ILE A 24 10.70 -3.83 1.53
CA ILE A 24 10.45 -3.14 0.25
C ILE A 24 9.06 -3.54 -0.21
N CYS A 25 8.16 -2.57 -0.35
CA CYS A 25 6.84 -2.76 -0.94
C CYS A 25 6.88 -2.25 -2.39
N LEU A 26 6.75 -3.16 -3.34
CA LEU A 26 6.58 -2.86 -4.75
C LEU A 26 5.09 -2.72 -5.03
N ASP A 27 4.60 -1.48 -5.06
CA ASP A 27 3.21 -1.16 -5.25
C ASP A 27 2.67 -1.73 -6.57
N GLY A 28 1.52 -2.41 -6.52
CA GLY A 28 0.87 -3.00 -7.68
C GLY A 28 1.60 -4.17 -8.34
N CYS A 29 2.61 -4.75 -7.67
CA CYS A 29 3.45 -5.80 -8.25
C CYS A 29 2.74 -7.16 -8.28
N GLU A 30 2.01 -7.41 -9.36
CA GLU A 30 1.51 -8.75 -9.69
C GLU A 30 2.68 -9.72 -9.92
N PRO A 31 2.64 -10.98 -9.44
CA PRO A 31 3.72 -11.96 -9.63
C PRO A 31 4.22 -12.11 -11.07
N GLU A 32 3.35 -11.97 -12.06
CA GLU A 32 3.69 -12.08 -13.47
C GLU A 32 4.75 -11.08 -13.93
N TYR A 33 4.78 -9.85 -13.37
CA TYR A 33 5.83 -8.87 -13.67
C TYR A 33 7.22 -9.41 -13.33
N LEU A 34 7.34 -10.03 -12.16
CA LEU A 34 8.61 -10.60 -11.71
C LEU A 34 8.99 -11.84 -12.52
N ASP A 35 8.02 -12.70 -12.81
CA ASP A 35 8.26 -13.93 -13.55
C ASP A 35 8.72 -13.66 -14.98
N VAL A 36 8.10 -12.71 -15.67
CA VAL A 36 8.52 -12.26 -17.02
C VAL A 36 9.92 -11.65 -16.98
N ALA A 37 10.17 -10.72 -16.07
CA ALA A 37 11.47 -10.05 -15.98
C ALA A 37 12.60 -11.01 -15.58
N ILE A 38 12.35 -11.98 -14.71
CA ILE A 38 13.31 -13.02 -14.35
C ILE A 38 13.59 -13.96 -15.54
N ALA A 39 12.53 -14.37 -16.24
CA ALA A 39 12.67 -15.26 -17.42
C ALA A 39 13.50 -14.62 -18.54
N GLU A 40 13.39 -13.31 -18.71
CA GLU A 40 14.19 -12.54 -19.68
C GLU A 40 15.59 -12.16 -19.16
N GLY A 41 15.95 -12.55 -17.93
CA GLY A 41 17.28 -12.29 -17.36
C GLY A 41 17.49 -10.86 -16.86
N LEU A 42 16.42 -10.08 -16.72
CA LEU A 42 16.45 -8.67 -16.29
C LEU A 42 16.60 -8.51 -14.77
N MET A 43 16.30 -9.57 -14.01
CA MET A 43 16.32 -9.53 -12.54
C MET A 43 17.21 -10.64 -11.91
N PRO A 44 18.52 -10.63 -12.18
CA PRO A 44 19.42 -11.67 -11.65
C PRO A 44 19.54 -11.65 -10.12
N ASN A 45 19.48 -10.46 -9.48
CA ASN A 45 19.60 -10.34 -8.02
C ASN A 45 18.34 -10.88 -7.30
N LEU A 46 17.15 -10.56 -7.80
CA LEU A 46 15.91 -11.12 -7.26
C LEU A 46 15.81 -12.63 -7.52
N LYS A 47 16.23 -13.09 -8.70
CA LYS A 47 16.30 -14.53 -8.98
C LYS A 47 17.16 -15.26 -7.97
N LEU A 48 18.36 -14.78 -7.69
CA LEU A 48 19.24 -15.36 -6.69
C LEU A 48 18.60 -15.31 -5.28
N MET A 49 17.92 -14.22 -4.94
CA MET A 49 17.22 -14.08 -3.67
C MET A 49 16.09 -15.10 -3.52
N ARG A 50 15.31 -15.38 -4.58
CA ARG A 50 14.29 -16.43 -4.61
C ARG A 50 14.90 -17.84 -4.42
N GLU A 51 16.04 -18.11 -5.07
CA GLU A 51 16.71 -19.42 -5.02
C GLU A 51 17.37 -19.69 -3.67
N THR A 52 17.86 -18.67 -2.97
CA THR A 52 18.61 -18.80 -1.71
C THR A 52 17.83 -18.44 -0.45
N GLY A 53 16.71 -17.74 -0.62
CA GLY A 53 15.85 -17.26 0.45
C GLY A 53 14.54 -18.03 0.56
N THR A 54 13.48 -17.27 0.87
CA THR A 54 12.12 -17.80 0.94
C THR A 54 11.24 -17.02 -0.03
N ASP A 55 10.56 -17.71 -0.93
CA ASP A 55 9.58 -17.15 -1.86
C ASP A 55 8.20 -17.75 -1.57
N ARG A 56 7.18 -16.91 -1.42
CA ARG A 56 5.81 -17.30 -1.13
C ARG A 56 4.82 -16.37 -1.81
N ILE A 57 3.78 -16.95 -2.39
CA ILE A 57 2.59 -16.21 -2.80
C ILE A 57 1.75 -15.94 -1.55
N ALA A 58 1.31 -14.71 -1.41
CA ALA A 58 0.40 -14.27 -0.36
C ALA A 58 -0.79 -13.53 -0.98
N HIS A 59 -1.93 -13.61 -0.31
CA HIS A 59 -3.08 -12.76 -0.65
C HIS A 59 -2.95 -11.41 0.05
N SER A 60 -3.29 -10.34 -0.67
CA SER A 60 -3.51 -9.04 -0.06
C SER A 60 -4.73 -9.09 0.88
N VAL A 61 -4.82 -8.17 1.84
CA VAL A 61 -6.07 -7.97 2.56
C VAL A 61 -7.13 -7.40 1.60
N ILE A 62 -8.39 -7.58 1.95
CA ILE A 62 -9.51 -6.98 1.22
C ILE A 62 -9.91 -5.68 1.94
N PRO A 63 -10.08 -4.58 1.19
CA PRO A 63 -9.85 -4.40 -0.25
C PRO A 63 -8.36 -4.40 -0.63
N SER A 64 -8.07 -4.91 -1.84
CA SER A 64 -6.71 -4.98 -2.40
C SER A 64 -6.24 -3.62 -2.90
N PHE A 65 -6.07 -2.66 -2.00
CA PHE A 65 -5.68 -1.28 -2.28
C PHE A 65 -4.44 -0.90 -1.47
N THR A 66 -3.78 0.17 -1.87
CA THR A 66 -2.50 0.63 -1.31
C THR A 66 -2.55 0.85 0.20
N ASN A 67 -3.46 1.72 0.69
CA ASN A 67 -3.48 2.07 2.12
C ASN A 67 -3.81 0.89 3.03
N PRO A 68 -4.89 0.10 2.81
CA PRO A 68 -5.21 -1.05 3.67
C PRO A 68 -4.07 -2.06 3.78
N ASN A 69 -3.41 -2.33 2.66
CA ASN A 69 -2.36 -3.35 2.60
C ASN A 69 -1.04 -2.85 3.20
N ASN A 70 -0.59 -1.64 2.86
CA ASN A 70 0.59 -1.05 3.49
C ASN A 70 0.42 -0.92 5.01
N LEU A 71 -0.77 -0.50 5.49
CA LEU A 71 -1.03 -0.42 6.93
C LEU A 71 -1.14 -1.81 7.58
N SER A 72 -1.62 -2.83 6.87
CA SER A 72 -1.59 -4.21 7.35
C SER A 72 -0.15 -4.73 7.50
N ILE A 73 0.74 -4.41 6.56
CA ILE A 73 2.18 -4.69 6.65
C ILE A 73 2.79 -3.92 7.84
N ALA A 74 2.53 -2.60 7.92
CA ALA A 74 3.14 -1.72 8.91
C ALA A 74 2.64 -1.93 10.34
N THR A 75 1.44 -2.47 10.54
CA THR A 75 0.87 -2.75 11.86
C THR A 75 0.93 -4.22 12.25
N GLY A 76 1.14 -5.11 11.28
CA GLY A 76 1.06 -6.55 11.44
C GLY A 76 -0.37 -7.03 11.74
N ARG A 77 -1.40 -6.24 11.42
CA ARG A 77 -2.81 -6.50 11.72
C ARG A 77 -3.72 -6.17 10.53
N PRO A 78 -4.90 -6.79 10.44
CA PRO A 78 -5.87 -6.53 9.37
C PRO A 78 -6.61 -5.19 9.57
N PRO A 79 -7.38 -4.75 8.55
CA PRO A 79 -8.17 -3.52 8.58
C PRO A 79 -9.10 -3.37 9.80
N ALA A 80 -9.70 -4.45 10.30
CA ALA A 80 -10.53 -4.42 11.51
C ALA A 80 -9.78 -3.86 12.74
N ILE A 81 -8.46 -4.05 12.80
CA ILE A 81 -7.63 -3.60 13.93
C ILE A 81 -7.05 -2.22 13.67
N HIS A 82 -6.41 -2.01 12.50
CA HIS A 82 -5.77 -0.72 12.22
C HIS A 82 -6.72 0.35 11.66
N GLY A 83 -7.94 -0.03 11.27
CA GLY A 83 -9.01 0.89 10.89
C GLY A 83 -8.98 1.39 9.44
N ILE A 84 -7.89 1.22 8.70
CA ILE A 84 -7.77 1.69 7.32
C ILE A 84 -8.29 0.61 6.36
N CYS A 85 -9.47 0.84 5.77
CA CYS A 85 -10.13 -0.13 4.89
C CYS A 85 -10.33 0.37 3.46
N GLY A 86 -9.59 1.39 3.05
CA GLY A 86 -9.63 1.97 1.72
C GLY A 86 -8.79 3.24 1.65
N ASN A 87 -8.82 3.89 0.51
CA ASN A 87 -8.30 5.26 0.33
C ASN A 87 -9.41 6.30 0.53
N TYR A 88 -10.68 5.85 0.52
CA TYR A 88 -11.89 6.68 0.59
C TYR A 88 -12.98 5.95 1.36
N LEU A 89 -13.77 6.67 2.15
CA LEU A 89 -14.88 6.10 2.92
C LEU A 89 -16.04 7.09 3.08
N PHE A 90 -17.20 6.56 3.44
CA PHE A 90 -18.26 7.33 4.08
C PHE A 90 -17.96 7.37 5.58
N ASP A 91 -17.60 8.56 6.09
CA ASP A 91 -17.20 8.75 7.49
C ASP A 91 -18.46 8.72 8.39
N PRO A 92 -18.64 7.72 9.24
CA PRO A 92 -19.82 7.61 10.10
C PRO A 92 -19.92 8.74 11.14
N ASP A 93 -18.80 9.39 11.49
CA ASP A 93 -18.78 10.46 12.48
C ASP A 93 -19.30 11.79 11.93
N THR A 94 -19.03 12.05 10.65
CA THR A 94 -19.42 13.32 9.99
C THR A 94 -20.58 13.16 9.02
N GLY A 95 -20.86 11.96 8.53
CA GLY A 95 -21.83 11.70 7.46
C GLY A 95 -21.36 12.16 6.08
N GLU A 96 -20.05 12.38 5.91
CA GLU A 96 -19.44 12.86 4.67
C GLU A 96 -18.56 11.80 4.03
N GLU A 97 -18.38 11.91 2.73
CA GLU A 97 -17.43 11.09 1.99
C GLU A 97 -16.06 11.78 2.00
N VAL A 98 -15.04 11.09 2.54
CA VAL A 98 -13.73 11.67 2.78
C VAL A 98 -12.59 10.73 2.39
N MET A 99 -11.42 11.32 2.12
CA MET A 99 -10.18 10.56 1.94
C MET A 99 -9.72 9.93 3.26
N MET A 100 -9.34 8.65 3.19
CA MET A 100 -8.83 7.89 4.34
C MET A 100 -7.29 7.95 4.41
N ASN A 101 -6.74 9.14 4.33
CA ASN A 101 -5.31 9.45 4.37
C ASN A 101 -4.88 10.23 5.62
N ASP A 102 -5.81 10.57 6.51
CA ASP A 102 -5.54 11.24 7.78
C ASP A 102 -5.23 10.21 8.88
N VAL A 103 -4.20 10.49 9.67
CA VAL A 103 -3.77 9.68 10.83
C VAL A 103 -4.91 9.48 11.86
N ARG A 104 -5.92 10.38 11.92
CA ARG A 104 -7.12 10.21 12.77
C ARG A 104 -7.88 8.91 12.52
N PHE A 105 -7.77 8.34 11.32
CA PHE A 105 -8.41 7.07 10.98
C PHE A 105 -7.64 5.85 11.44
N LEU A 106 -6.35 6.01 11.76
CA LEU A 106 -5.49 4.92 12.22
C LEU A 106 -5.80 4.56 13.68
N ARG A 107 -6.18 3.30 13.92
CA ARG A 107 -6.57 2.80 15.23
C ARG A 107 -5.50 1.98 15.94
N ALA A 108 -4.42 1.67 15.26
CA ALA A 108 -3.34 0.86 15.80
C ALA A 108 -1.98 1.52 15.51
N PRO A 109 -1.03 1.48 16.46
CA PRO A 109 0.32 1.98 16.23
C PRO A 109 1.02 1.12 15.15
N THR A 110 1.93 1.76 14.40
CA THR A 110 2.77 1.02 13.46
C THR A 110 3.88 0.25 14.19
N ILE A 111 4.36 -0.82 13.59
CA ILE A 111 5.56 -1.54 14.04
C ILE A 111 6.73 -0.56 14.13
N PHE A 112 6.83 0.38 13.19
CA PHE A 112 7.89 1.39 13.14
C PHE A 112 7.89 2.31 14.35
N SER A 113 6.72 2.82 14.77
CA SER A 113 6.60 3.64 15.97
C SER A 113 6.99 2.88 17.24
N LYS A 114 6.62 1.59 17.32
CA LYS A 114 6.97 0.73 18.48
C LYS A 114 8.46 0.39 18.54
N PHE A 115 9.09 0.17 17.40
CA PHE A 115 10.55 0.02 17.34
C PHE A 115 11.26 1.33 17.72
N TYR A 116 10.77 2.48 17.24
CA TYR A 116 11.30 3.78 17.61
C TYR A 116 11.20 4.02 19.12
N GLU A 117 10.03 3.75 19.74
CA GLU A 117 9.83 3.83 21.18
C GLU A 117 10.81 2.92 21.96
N ALA A 118 11.14 1.76 21.40
CA ALA A 118 12.10 0.83 21.97
C ALA A 118 13.58 1.22 21.73
N GLY A 119 13.84 2.38 21.12
CA GLY A 119 15.18 2.92 20.91
C GLY A 119 15.80 2.63 19.54
N ALA A 120 15.08 1.99 18.61
CA ALA A 120 15.58 1.73 17.27
C ALA A 120 15.72 3.02 16.44
N ARG A 121 16.63 2.97 15.47
CA ARG A 121 16.72 3.96 14.38
C ARG A 121 15.82 3.49 13.25
N VAL A 122 14.87 4.33 12.86
CA VAL A 122 13.84 4.01 11.88
C VAL A 122 13.97 4.91 10.65
N ALA A 123 14.06 4.32 9.47
CA ALA A 123 14.03 5.03 8.21
C ALA A 123 12.84 4.60 7.36
N MET A 124 12.21 5.57 6.70
CA MET A 124 11.06 5.32 5.84
C MET A 124 11.10 6.26 4.64
N VAL A 125 10.98 5.70 3.45
CA VAL A 125 10.85 6.46 2.21
C VAL A 125 9.72 5.88 1.39
N THR A 126 8.78 6.74 1.01
CA THR A 126 7.65 6.36 0.14
C THR A 126 7.69 7.17 -1.16
N ALA A 127 7.07 6.68 -2.21
CA ALA A 127 6.88 7.48 -3.40
C ALA A 127 5.91 8.64 -3.14
N LYS A 128 4.77 8.36 -2.50
CA LYS A 128 3.66 9.30 -2.23
C LYS A 128 3.64 9.77 -0.78
N ASP A 129 3.27 11.05 -0.55
CA ASP A 129 3.30 11.66 0.78
C ASP A 129 2.14 11.22 1.68
N GLU A 130 0.97 10.98 1.13
CA GLU A 130 -0.19 10.52 1.91
C GLU A 130 0.08 9.21 2.65
N LEU A 131 0.68 8.23 1.97
CA LEU A 131 1.08 6.97 2.58
C LEU A 131 2.17 7.18 3.65
N ARG A 132 3.15 8.05 3.38
CA ARG A 132 4.20 8.41 4.35
C ARG A 132 3.59 8.90 5.65
N ALA A 133 2.60 9.79 5.59
CA ALA A 133 1.96 10.36 6.77
C ALA A 133 1.33 9.29 7.66
N LEU A 134 0.62 8.32 7.09
CA LEU A 134 0.04 7.20 7.82
C LEU A 134 1.10 6.27 8.43
N LEU A 135 2.11 5.89 7.65
CA LEU A 135 3.15 4.95 8.06
C LEU A 135 4.07 5.51 9.14
N SER A 136 4.35 6.82 9.09
CA SER A 136 5.24 7.50 10.04
C SER A 136 4.54 7.98 11.32
N ALA A 137 3.25 7.67 11.48
CA ALA A 137 2.49 8.04 12.67
C ALA A 137 3.18 7.56 13.95
N GLY A 138 3.45 8.49 14.88
CA GLY A 138 4.13 8.22 16.15
C GLY A 138 5.67 8.32 16.11
N LEU A 139 6.29 8.55 14.96
CA LEU A 139 7.72 8.89 14.90
C LEU A 139 7.96 10.34 15.37
N LYS A 140 9.13 10.58 15.96
CA LYS A 140 9.63 11.92 16.33
C LYS A 140 11.01 12.12 15.72
N TYR A 141 11.27 13.32 15.25
CA TYR A 141 12.46 13.62 14.45
C TYR A 141 13.54 14.41 15.22
N ASP A 142 13.21 14.94 16.38
CA ASP A 142 14.09 15.76 17.24
C ASP A 142 15.26 15.00 17.87
N GLU A 143 15.18 13.66 17.94
CA GLU A 143 16.21 12.81 18.53
C GLU A 143 17.21 12.25 17.50
N GLY A 144 17.07 12.55 16.22
CA GLY A 144 17.94 12.03 15.13
C GLY A 144 17.88 10.51 14.92
N ARG A 145 16.85 9.84 15.47
CA ARG A 145 16.64 8.39 15.34
C ARG A 145 15.57 8.00 14.32
N ALA A 146 14.87 8.97 13.76
CA ALA A 146 13.87 8.74 12.72
C ALA A 146 14.13 9.63 11.51
N ILE A 147 13.96 9.07 10.32
CA ILE A 147 13.87 9.80 9.05
C ILE A 147 12.68 9.23 8.29
N ALA A 148 11.72 10.10 7.90
CA ALA A 148 10.58 9.67 7.10
C ALA A 148 10.17 10.77 6.12
N PHE A 149 10.21 10.47 4.81
CA PHE A 149 9.84 11.40 3.76
C PHE A 149 9.30 10.69 2.52
N SER A 150 8.71 11.47 1.61
CA SER A 150 8.27 11.00 0.29
C SER A 150 9.14 11.57 -0.82
N ALA A 151 9.28 10.83 -1.92
CA ALA A 151 9.92 11.33 -3.13
C ALA A 151 9.13 12.50 -3.75
N GLU A 152 7.81 12.43 -3.68
CA GLU A 152 6.88 13.43 -4.20
C GLU A 152 7.11 14.84 -3.62
N ARG A 153 7.54 14.93 -2.34
CA ARG A 153 7.76 16.20 -1.62
C ARG A 153 9.16 16.28 -1.01
N ALA A 154 10.14 15.76 -1.74
CA ALA A 154 11.49 15.67 -1.21
C ALA A 154 12.15 17.04 -0.95
N ASP A 155 11.80 18.07 -1.72
CA ASP A 155 12.28 19.46 -1.54
C ASP A 155 11.57 20.22 -0.40
N GLU A 156 10.40 19.73 0.05
CA GLU A 156 9.65 20.34 1.16
C GLU A 156 10.06 19.79 2.54
N THR A 157 10.99 18.83 2.58
CA THR A 157 11.38 18.19 3.85
C THR A 157 12.20 19.09 4.76
N SER A 158 12.02 18.89 6.07
CA SER A 158 12.76 19.61 7.09
C SER A 158 13.24 18.68 8.21
N MET A 159 14.30 19.09 8.91
CA MET A 159 14.77 18.35 10.10
C MET A 159 13.66 18.15 11.13
N ALA A 160 12.80 19.15 11.32
CA ALA A 160 11.74 19.12 12.33
C ALA A 160 10.63 18.13 12.00
N ASN A 161 10.28 17.97 10.72
CA ASN A 161 9.11 17.20 10.29
C ASN A 161 9.45 15.84 9.66
N ASN A 162 10.71 15.67 9.22
CA ASN A 162 11.13 14.51 8.43
C ASN A 162 12.45 13.88 8.90
N GLY A 163 13.23 14.59 9.74
CA GLY A 163 14.57 14.16 10.17
C GLY A 163 15.67 14.37 9.12
N VAL A 164 15.33 15.02 8.00
CA VAL A 164 16.25 15.41 6.92
C VAL A 164 15.81 16.74 6.34
N GLU A 165 16.79 17.62 6.08
CA GLU A 165 16.56 18.91 5.44
C GLU A 165 16.67 18.76 3.94
N ASN A 166 15.69 19.26 3.17
CA ASN A 166 15.63 19.20 1.71
C ASN A 166 16.18 17.86 1.15
N ALA A 167 15.37 16.80 1.19
CA ALA A 167 15.81 15.46 0.82
C ALA A 167 16.24 15.37 -0.65
N SER A 168 15.77 16.27 -1.53
CA SER A 168 16.21 16.38 -2.92
C SER A 168 17.67 16.82 -3.00
N ASP A 169 18.04 17.91 -2.32
CA ASP A 169 19.42 18.37 -2.24
C ASP A 169 20.30 17.35 -1.49
N TRP A 170 19.79 16.78 -0.37
CA TRP A 170 20.51 15.77 0.38
C TRP A 170 20.84 14.55 -0.49
N LEU A 171 19.93 14.13 -1.38
CA LEU A 171 20.14 12.97 -2.26
C LEU A 171 20.93 13.33 -3.53
N ASP A 172 21.06 14.62 -3.88
CA ASP A 172 21.59 15.13 -5.16
C ASP A 172 20.78 14.62 -6.34
N MET A 173 19.45 14.59 -6.18
CA MET A 173 18.50 14.20 -7.21
C MET A 173 17.35 15.21 -7.25
N PRO A 174 16.89 15.65 -8.44
CA PRO A 174 15.71 16.52 -8.54
C PRO A 174 14.46 15.80 -8.03
N VAL A 175 13.47 16.57 -7.58
CA VAL A 175 12.14 16.03 -7.26
C VAL A 175 11.55 15.42 -8.54
N PRO A 176 11.19 14.13 -8.52
CA PRO A 176 10.64 13.50 -9.71
C PRO A 176 9.23 13.97 -10.02
N GLU A 177 8.83 13.88 -11.27
CA GLU A 177 7.44 14.06 -11.67
C GLU A 177 6.52 13.04 -10.97
N VAL A 178 5.36 13.49 -10.47
CA VAL A 178 4.43 12.65 -9.69
C VAL A 178 3.99 11.40 -10.44
N TYR A 179 3.87 11.50 -11.77
CA TYR A 179 3.47 10.39 -12.64
C TYR A 179 4.65 9.86 -13.45
N SER A 180 5.65 9.35 -12.74
CA SER A 180 6.86 8.83 -13.36
C SER A 180 7.43 7.61 -12.60
N ALA A 181 8.26 6.83 -13.27
CA ALA A 181 9.00 5.71 -12.66
C ALA A 181 10.12 6.22 -11.74
N GLU A 182 10.58 7.44 -11.96
CA GLU A 182 11.66 8.10 -11.23
C GLU A 182 11.30 8.33 -9.76
N LEU A 183 9.99 8.45 -9.41
CA LEU A 183 9.56 8.46 -7.99
C LEU A 183 10.04 7.21 -7.25
N SER A 184 9.91 6.06 -7.87
CA SER A 184 10.36 4.79 -7.27
C SER A 184 11.88 4.67 -7.26
N GLU A 185 12.57 5.16 -8.31
CA GLU A 185 14.04 5.19 -8.34
C GLU A 185 14.59 6.07 -7.21
N PHE A 186 13.98 7.23 -6.95
CA PHE A 186 14.33 8.12 -5.84
C PHE A 186 14.23 7.40 -4.48
N VAL A 187 13.18 6.62 -4.27
CA VAL A 187 12.98 5.83 -3.03
C VAL A 187 14.15 4.87 -2.81
N PHE A 188 14.60 4.15 -3.84
CA PHE A 188 15.71 3.20 -3.72
C PHE A 188 17.06 3.90 -3.53
N ALA A 189 17.32 4.98 -4.26
CA ALA A 189 18.53 5.78 -4.10
C ALA A 189 18.64 6.35 -2.68
N ALA A 190 17.54 6.85 -2.13
CA ALA A 190 17.46 7.32 -0.76
C ALA A 190 17.71 6.18 0.25
N GLY A 191 17.14 5.00 0.02
CA GLY A 191 17.39 3.82 0.85
C GLY A 191 18.87 3.46 0.98
N ILE A 192 19.61 3.48 -0.14
CA ILE A 192 21.06 3.23 -0.16
C ILE A 192 21.81 4.31 0.63
N LYS A 193 21.45 5.58 0.46
CA LYS A 193 22.11 6.69 1.18
C LYS A 193 21.82 6.61 2.68
N LEU A 194 20.61 6.28 3.08
CA LEU A 194 20.22 6.06 4.48
C LEU A 194 21.03 4.93 5.12
N LEU A 195 21.28 3.83 4.43
CA LEU A 195 22.14 2.74 4.92
C LEU A 195 23.58 3.21 5.19
N LYS A 196 24.12 4.08 4.34
CA LYS A 196 25.48 4.62 4.50
C LYS A 196 25.60 5.60 5.65
N GLU A 197 24.66 6.53 5.78
CA GLU A 197 24.76 7.69 6.66
C GLU A 197 24.06 7.48 8.00
N MET A 198 22.80 7.04 7.99
CA MET A 198 21.98 6.86 9.19
C MET A 198 22.19 5.48 9.83
N LYS A 199 22.40 4.44 9.01
CA LYS A 199 22.49 3.05 9.46
C LYS A 199 21.26 2.63 10.30
N PRO A 200 20.06 2.64 9.73
CA PRO A 200 18.84 2.34 10.47
C PRO A 200 18.83 0.88 10.94
N ASP A 201 18.09 0.62 12.02
CA ASP A 201 17.83 -0.73 12.51
C ASP A 201 16.66 -1.38 11.71
N ILE A 202 15.69 -0.54 11.31
CA ILE A 202 14.57 -0.95 10.47
C ILE A 202 14.31 0.11 9.39
N MET A 203 14.06 -0.34 8.17
CA MET A 203 13.78 0.54 7.03
C MET A 203 12.59 0.05 6.22
N TYR A 204 11.73 0.95 5.78
CA TYR A 204 10.62 0.70 4.88
C TYR A 204 10.77 1.53 3.61
N LEU A 205 10.70 0.89 2.47
CA LEU A 205 10.75 1.51 1.14
C LEU A 205 9.49 1.13 0.37
N SER A 206 8.71 2.10 -0.08
CA SER A 206 7.47 1.85 -0.83
C SER A 206 7.47 2.62 -2.14
N THR A 207 7.26 1.91 -3.23
CA THR A 207 7.19 2.47 -4.59
C THR A 207 5.82 3.05 -4.90
N THR A 208 5.59 3.45 -6.14
CA THR A 208 4.29 3.76 -6.73
C THR A 208 3.99 2.76 -7.85
N ASP A 209 2.73 2.47 -8.06
CA ASP A 209 2.19 1.59 -9.10
C ASP A 209 1.96 2.28 -10.46
N TYR A 210 2.56 3.46 -10.67
CA TYR A 210 2.43 4.21 -11.92
C TYR A 210 2.76 3.37 -13.16
N VAL A 211 3.84 2.59 -13.09
CA VAL A 211 4.28 1.73 -14.21
C VAL A 211 3.27 0.63 -14.46
N GLN A 212 2.74 0.02 -13.41
CA GLN A 212 1.75 -1.05 -13.48
C GLN A 212 0.39 -0.58 -14.01
N HIS A 213 0.06 0.71 -13.84
CA HIS A 213 -1.10 1.33 -14.48
C HIS A 213 -0.92 1.57 -15.98
N LYS A 214 0.31 1.66 -16.48
CA LYS A 214 0.63 2.02 -17.88
C LYS A 214 1.02 0.84 -18.74
N PHE A 215 1.71 -0.15 -18.17
CA PHE A 215 2.38 -1.20 -18.92
C PHE A 215 2.03 -2.58 -18.38
N SER A 216 1.67 -3.49 -19.27
CA SER A 216 1.60 -4.92 -18.95
C SER A 216 2.98 -5.52 -18.69
N PRO A 217 3.10 -6.71 -18.08
CA PRO A 217 4.38 -7.34 -17.76
C PRO A 217 5.34 -7.51 -18.96
N GLN A 218 4.79 -7.68 -20.17
CA GLN A 218 5.56 -7.92 -21.41
C GLN A 218 6.04 -6.64 -22.08
N GLU A 219 5.52 -5.47 -21.67
CA GLU A 219 5.86 -4.20 -22.29
C GLU A 219 7.18 -3.63 -21.74
N GLN A 220 7.89 -2.88 -22.60
CA GLN A 220 9.23 -2.39 -22.30
C GLN A 220 9.27 -1.50 -21.04
N GLY A 221 8.26 -0.66 -20.82
CA GLY A 221 8.23 0.21 -19.64
C GLY A 221 8.19 -0.56 -18.33
N ALA A 222 7.47 -1.70 -18.27
CA ALA A 222 7.50 -2.58 -17.10
C ALA A 222 8.88 -3.25 -16.95
N LYS A 223 9.44 -3.76 -18.04
CA LYS A 223 10.78 -4.40 -18.03
C LYS A 223 11.87 -3.45 -17.55
N ASP A 224 11.86 -2.20 -18.02
CA ASP A 224 12.83 -1.18 -17.62
C ASP A 224 12.71 -0.87 -16.10
N PHE A 225 11.48 -0.77 -15.59
CA PHE A 225 11.22 -0.55 -14.17
C PHE A 225 11.77 -1.70 -13.31
N TYR A 226 11.46 -2.94 -13.65
CA TYR A 226 11.92 -4.09 -12.87
C TYR A 226 13.42 -4.35 -13.00
N ALA A 227 14.02 -4.03 -14.13
CA ALA A 227 15.48 -4.03 -14.30
C ALA A 227 16.15 -2.93 -13.45
N MET A 228 15.55 -1.74 -13.36
CA MET A 228 15.99 -0.67 -12.48
C MET A 228 15.91 -1.12 -11.01
N PHE A 229 14.78 -1.65 -10.58
CA PHE A 229 14.61 -2.17 -9.23
C PHE A 229 15.68 -3.23 -8.88
N ASP A 230 15.93 -4.18 -9.77
CA ASP A 230 16.91 -5.25 -9.53
C ASP A 230 18.34 -4.71 -9.36
N ARG A 231 18.72 -3.68 -10.11
CA ARG A 231 20.01 -3.00 -9.89
C ARG A 231 20.12 -2.44 -8.47
N TYR A 232 19.08 -1.75 -8.00
CA TYR A 232 19.06 -1.19 -6.64
C TYR A 232 19.01 -2.30 -5.58
N LEU A 233 18.29 -3.39 -5.81
CA LEU A 233 18.29 -4.56 -4.95
C LEU A 233 19.71 -5.13 -4.81
N GLY A 234 20.45 -5.25 -5.92
CA GLY A 234 21.86 -5.67 -5.90
C GLY A 234 22.75 -4.72 -5.11
N GLU A 235 22.52 -3.41 -5.17
CA GLU A 235 23.26 -2.44 -4.35
C GLU A 235 22.93 -2.56 -2.85
N LEU A 236 21.66 -2.75 -2.50
CA LEU A 236 21.22 -2.97 -1.11
C LEU A 236 21.83 -4.26 -0.52
N GLN A 237 21.93 -5.31 -1.32
CA GLN A 237 22.50 -6.59 -0.90
C GLN A 237 24.02 -6.54 -0.59
N LYS A 238 24.73 -5.46 -0.97
CA LYS A 238 26.14 -5.27 -0.59
C LYS A 238 26.32 -4.91 0.88
N PHE A 239 25.26 -4.52 1.56
CA PHE A 239 25.28 -4.20 3.00
C PHE A 239 24.94 -5.45 3.83
N ASP A 240 25.32 -5.45 5.11
CA ASP A 240 24.85 -6.47 6.07
C ASP A 240 23.42 -6.18 6.51
N VAL A 241 22.47 -6.63 5.69
CA VAL A 241 21.03 -6.37 5.86
C VAL A 241 20.20 -7.65 5.73
N ALA A 242 18.99 -7.62 6.25
CA ALA A 242 17.95 -8.60 5.95
C ALA A 242 16.89 -7.89 5.08
N ILE A 243 16.62 -8.41 3.89
CA ILE A 243 15.69 -7.79 2.94
C ILE A 243 14.45 -8.68 2.77
N VAL A 244 13.29 -8.06 2.85
CA VAL A 244 12.00 -8.63 2.43
C VAL A 244 11.47 -7.77 1.29
N VAL A 245 11.11 -8.41 0.18
CA VAL A 245 10.37 -7.77 -0.92
C VAL A 245 8.94 -8.28 -0.87
N THR A 246 7.97 -7.38 -0.91
CA THR A 246 6.54 -7.71 -0.93
C THR A 246 5.81 -6.77 -1.89
N ALA A 247 4.56 -7.07 -2.17
CA ALA A 247 3.62 -6.15 -2.79
C ALA A 247 2.45 -5.89 -1.82
N ASP A 248 1.78 -4.79 -1.99
CA ASP A 248 0.54 -4.46 -1.28
C ASP A 248 -0.68 -5.03 -2.01
N HIS A 249 -0.68 -5.00 -3.33
CA HIS A 249 -1.69 -5.63 -4.19
C HIS A 249 -1.09 -6.01 -5.55
N GLY A 250 -1.89 -6.65 -6.40
CA GLY A 250 -1.57 -6.91 -7.80
C GLY A 250 -2.23 -5.90 -8.74
N MET A 251 -2.10 -6.15 -10.05
CA MET A 251 -2.67 -5.33 -11.11
C MET A 251 -3.20 -6.22 -12.23
N LYS A 252 -4.44 -5.96 -12.67
CA LYS A 252 -5.07 -6.69 -13.76
C LYS A 252 -5.61 -5.73 -14.83
N PRO A 253 -5.74 -6.16 -16.10
CA PRO A 253 -6.36 -5.37 -17.16
C PRO A 253 -7.79 -4.96 -16.80
N LYS A 254 -8.19 -3.75 -17.22
CA LYS A 254 -9.56 -3.22 -17.10
C LYS A 254 -10.40 -3.45 -18.36
N HIS A 255 -9.93 -4.31 -19.23
CA HIS A 255 -10.61 -4.67 -20.47
C HIS A 255 -10.54 -6.19 -20.69
N ASP A 256 -11.47 -6.71 -21.46
CA ASP A 256 -11.48 -8.10 -21.92
C ASP A 256 -10.46 -8.33 -23.06
N ASP A 257 -10.40 -9.57 -23.55
CA ASP A 257 -9.51 -9.96 -24.67
C ASP A 257 -9.82 -9.21 -25.98
N ASN A 258 -11.03 -8.67 -26.13
CA ASN A 258 -11.44 -7.85 -27.27
C ASN A 258 -11.16 -6.35 -27.06
N LYS A 259 -10.49 -5.98 -25.98
CA LYS A 259 -10.20 -4.59 -25.55
C LYS A 259 -11.47 -3.78 -25.24
N MET A 260 -12.58 -4.45 -24.93
CA MET A 260 -13.77 -3.77 -24.41
C MET A 260 -13.65 -3.59 -22.90
N PRO A 261 -14.12 -2.46 -22.35
CA PRO A 261 -14.10 -2.23 -20.90
C PRO A 261 -14.78 -3.37 -20.13
N ALA A 262 -14.06 -4.01 -19.20
CA ALA A 262 -14.57 -5.04 -18.31
C ALA A 262 -14.89 -4.40 -16.94
N VAL A 263 -15.93 -3.56 -16.91
CA VAL A 263 -16.32 -2.77 -15.73
C VAL A 263 -17.84 -2.81 -15.51
N ILE A 264 -18.24 -2.70 -14.25
CA ILE A 264 -19.65 -2.57 -13.85
C ILE A 264 -19.83 -1.26 -13.06
N TYR A 265 -20.85 -0.48 -13.40
CA TYR A 265 -21.25 0.71 -12.67
C TYR A 265 -22.31 0.34 -11.64
N MET A 266 -21.88 -0.05 -10.45
CA MET A 266 -22.79 -0.57 -9.42
C MET A 266 -23.77 0.49 -8.90
N GLN A 267 -23.39 1.77 -8.85
CA GLN A 267 -24.33 2.84 -8.49
C GLN A 267 -25.51 2.90 -9.44
N ASP A 268 -25.27 2.80 -10.75
CA ASP A 268 -26.34 2.82 -11.76
C ASP A 268 -27.30 1.63 -11.57
N LYS A 269 -26.77 0.45 -11.23
CA LYS A 269 -27.58 -0.73 -10.92
C LYS A 269 -28.43 -0.54 -9.66
N MET A 270 -27.85 0.05 -8.61
CA MET A 270 -28.61 0.37 -7.40
C MET A 270 -29.72 1.37 -7.66
N ASP A 271 -29.45 2.42 -8.45
CA ASP A 271 -30.42 3.43 -8.81
C ASP A 271 -31.56 2.85 -9.68
N GLU A 272 -31.26 1.90 -10.56
CA GLU A 272 -32.26 1.16 -11.33
C GLU A 272 -33.17 0.30 -10.43
N TRP A 273 -32.61 -0.37 -9.42
CA TRP A 273 -33.34 -1.32 -8.59
C TRP A 273 -34.11 -0.67 -7.45
N LEU A 274 -33.57 0.38 -6.87
CA LEU A 274 -34.08 1.03 -5.65
C LEU A 274 -34.64 2.43 -5.88
N GLY A 275 -34.33 3.03 -7.02
CA GLY A 275 -34.60 4.44 -7.30
C GLY A 275 -33.37 5.33 -7.07
N ALA A 276 -33.25 6.36 -7.90
CA ALA A 276 -32.07 7.24 -7.88
C ALA A 276 -31.82 7.84 -6.49
N GLY A 277 -30.59 7.70 -6.01
CA GLY A 277 -30.12 8.23 -4.72
C GLY A 277 -30.67 7.55 -3.48
N GLN A 278 -31.36 6.40 -3.60
CA GLN A 278 -31.83 5.63 -2.44
C GLN A 278 -30.72 4.79 -1.81
N ALA A 279 -29.72 4.35 -2.59
CA ALA A 279 -28.54 3.69 -2.11
C ALA A 279 -27.29 4.49 -2.46
N ARG A 280 -26.21 4.29 -1.71
CA ARG A 280 -24.92 4.91 -2.00
C ARG A 280 -23.86 3.83 -2.13
N VAL A 281 -23.24 3.75 -3.31
CA VAL A 281 -22.09 2.89 -3.56
C VAL A 281 -20.81 3.68 -3.35
N ILE A 282 -19.94 3.18 -2.49
CA ILE A 282 -18.62 3.73 -2.24
C ILE A 282 -17.59 2.83 -2.91
N LEU A 283 -16.76 3.44 -3.74
CA LEU A 283 -15.55 2.82 -4.28
C LEU A 283 -14.37 3.28 -3.42
N PRO A 284 -13.86 2.46 -2.48
CA PRO A 284 -12.84 2.89 -1.52
C PRO A 284 -11.47 3.19 -2.14
N ILE A 285 -11.34 3.07 -3.46
CA ILE A 285 -10.16 3.50 -4.23
C ILE A 285 -10.28 4.92 -4.80
N THR A 286 -11.49 5.51 -4.76
CA THR A 286 -11.70 6.87 -5.26
C THR A 286 -10.76 7.84 -4.55
N ASP A 287 -10.09 8.70 -5.30
CA ASP A 287 -9.21 9.74 -4.80
C ASP A 287 -9.29 11.00 -5.67
N PRO A 288 -8.69 12.14 -5.28
CA PRO A 288 -8.66 13.36 -6.09
C PRO A 288 -7.96 13.16 -7.45
N TYR A 289 -7.15 12.11 -7.57
CA TYR A 289 -6.39 11.76 -8.77
C TYR A 289 -7.10 10.76 -9.68
N VAL A 290 -8.38 10.53 -9.45
CA VAL A 290 -9.22 9.60 -10.23
C VAL A 290 -9.09 9.74 -11.75
N VAL A 291 -8.88 10.96 -12.23
CA VAL A 291 -8.67 11.26 -13.65
C VAL A 291 -7.43 10.56 -14.21
N HIS A 292 -6.41 10.32 -13.38
CA HIS A 292 -5.16 9.69 -13.78
C HIS A 292 -5.19 8.16 -13.66
N HIS A 293 -5.86 7.65 -12.62
CA HIS A 293 -5.90 6.22 -12.32
C HIS A 293 -7.15 5.53 -12.85
N GLY A 294 -8.17 6.32 -13.21
CA GLY A 294 -9.47 5.78 -13.62
C GLY A 294 -10.08 4.93 -12.51
N ALA A 295 -10.18 5.43 -11.32
CA ALA A 295 -10.79 4.89 -10.06
C ALA A 295 -11.56 3.54 -10.16
N LEU A 296 -10.98 2.55 -10.80
CA LEU A 296 -11.55 1.23 -11.02
C LEU A 296 -10.81 0.21 -10.17
N GLY A 297 -11.25 0.05 -8.93
CA GLY A 297 -10.87 -1.07 -8.09
C GLY A 297 -11.82 -2.24 -8.27
N SER A 298 -11.45 -3.40 -7.79
CA SER A 298 -12.28 -4.61 -7.77
C SER A 298 -13.05 -4.80 -6.46
N PHE A 299 -13.33 -3.72 -5.75
CA PHE A 299 -14.07 -3.74 -4.49
C PHE A 299 -15.01 -2.52 -4.42
N ALA A 300 -16.21 -2.77 -3.91
CA ALA A 300 -17.15 -1.71 -3.59
C ALA A 300 -17.93 -2.06 -2.32
N THR A 301 -18.45 -1.06 -1.63
CA THR A 301 -19.41 -1.23 -0.55
C THR A 301 -20.64 -0.36 -0.80
N ALA A 302 -21.82 -0.86 -0.43
CA ALA A 302 -23.08 -0.16 -0.65
C ALA A 302 -23.82 0.07 0.67
N TYR A 303 -24.29 1.29 0.85
CA TYR A 303 -25.18 1.69 1.92
C TYR A 303 -26.61 1.70 1.39
N LEU A 304 -27.53 1.03 2.08
CA LEU A 304 -28.90 0.81 1.65
C LEU A 304 -29.90 1.59 2.50
N PRO A 305 -31.10 1.89 1.97
CA PRO A 305 -32.17 2.47 2.80
C PRO A 305 -32.71 1.47 3.81
N ASP A 306 -33.16 1.94 4.98
CA ASP A 306 -33.61 1.14 6.15
C ASP A 306 -34.69 0.08 5.82
N LYS A 307 -35.43 0.21 4.76
CA LYS A 307 -36.55 -0.68 4.39
C LYS A 307 -36.22 -1.53 3.15
N CYS A 308 -34.95 -1.73 2.86
CA CYS A 308 -34.53 -2.55 1.72
C CYS A 308 -34.54 -4.03 2.08
N ASP A 309 -34.94 -4.86 1.13
CA ASP A 309 -34.76 -6.32 1.22
C ASP A 309 -33.29 -6.65 0.85
N LEU A 310 -32.46 -6.87 1.85
CA LEU A 310 -31.03 -7.11 1.70
C LEU A 310 -30.78 -8.37 0.86
N ASP A 311 -31.54 -9.43 1.08
CA ASP A 311 -31.34 -10.70 0.37
C ASP A 311 -31.69 -10.58 -1.12
N ASP A 312 -32.75 -9.82 -1.46
CA ASP A 312 -33.10 -9.54 -2.85
C ASP A 312 -31.98 -8.78 -3.56
N ILE A 313 -31.40 -7.76 -2.93
CA ILE A 313 -30.30 -6.98 -3.52
C ILE A 313 -29.04 -7.83 -3.67
N ILE A 314 -28.66 -8.61 -2.66
CA ILE A 314 -27.53 -9.55 -2.76
C ILE A 314 -27.73 -10.52 -3.93
N ASN A 315 -28.92 -11.09 -4.10
CA ASN A 315 -29.22 -12.00 -5.20
C ASN A 315 -29.11 -11.32 -6.58
N ARG A 316 -29.57 -10.07 -6.70
CA ARG A 316 -29.46 -9.30 -7.96
C ARG A 316 -27.98 -8.98 -8.29
N ILE A 317 -27.20 -8.61 -7.30
CA ILE A 317 -25.76 -8.36 -7.49
C ILE A 317 -25.06 -9.67 -7.89
N ALA A 318 -25.34 -10.77 -7.18
CA ALA A 318 -24.78 -12.09 -7.48
C ALA A 318 -25.09 -12.59 -8.90
N ALA A 319 -26.20 -12.12 -9.48
CA ALA A 319 -26.58 -12.45 -10.86
C ALA A 319 -25.79 -11.65 -11.92
N CYS A 320 -25.04 -10.63 -11.53
CA CYS A 320 -24.17 -9.87 -12.44
C CYS A 320 -22.91 -10.70 -12.74
N PRO A 321 -22.62 -11.03 -14.00
CA PRO A 321 -21.50 -11.93 -14.35
C PRO A 321 -20.12 -11.35 -14.03
N GLU A 322 -20.01 -10.02 -13.88
CA GLU A 322 -18.79 -9.32 -13.52
C GLU A 322 -18.47 -9.39 -12.03
N ILE A 323 -19.43 -9.82 -11.20
CA ILE A 323 -19.26 -9.89 -9.75
C ILE A 323 -18.71 -11.25 -9.36
N LEU A 324 -17.51 -11.25 -8.80
CA LEU A 324 -16.88 -12.46 -8.30
C LEU A 324 -17.51 -12.93 -6.99
N LYS A 325 -17.85 -12.00 -6.09
CA LYS A 325 -18.41 -12.30 -4.78
C LYS A 325 -19.19 -11.11 -4.25
N VAL A 326 -20.30 -11.39 -3.60
CA VAL A 326 -21.13 -10.42 -2.87
C VAL A 326 -21.57 -11.01 -1.55
N MET A 327 -21.66 -10.19 -0.51
CA MET A 327 -22.09 -10.61 0.82
C MET A 327 -22.60 -9.43 1.63
N GLY A 328 -23.40 -9.73 2.63
CA GLY A 328 -23.81 -8.76 3.63
C GLY A 328 -22.66 -8.36 4.57
N LYS A 329 -22.87 -7.26 5.29
CA LYS A 329 -21.89 -6.64 6.18
C LYS A 329 -21.26 -7.60 7.19
N ASP A 330 -22.08 -8.36 7.91
CA ASP A 330 -21.59 -9.25 8.98
C ASP A 330 -20.70 -10.37 8.41
N GLU A 331 -21.07 -10.90 7.26
CA GLU A 331 -20.28 -11.90 6.56
C GLU A 331 -18.94 -11.31 6.08
N ALA A 332 -18.95 -10.08 5.55
CA ALA A 332 -17.74 -9.40 5.09
C ALA A 332 -16.78 -9.08 6.25
N ILE A 333 -17.29 -8.65 7.40
CA ILE A 333 -16.50 -8.45 8.62
C ILE A 333 -15.78 -9.73 9.01
N ASN A 334 -16.51 -10.85 9.06
CA ASN A 334 -15.95 -12.13 9.49
C ASN A 334 -14.99 -12.76 8.48
N ASN A 335 -15.24 -12.60 7.18
CA ASN A 335 -14.44 -13.24 6.12
C ASN A 335 -13.18 -12.44 5.76
N TYR A 336 -13.21 -11.11 5.94
CA TYR A 336 -12.16 -10.21 5.46
C TYR A 336 -11.55 -9.32 6.54
N ASP A 337 -11.92 -9.53 7.81
CA ASP A 337 -11.42 -8.71 8.92
C ASP A 337 -11.60 -7.20 8.66
N LEU A 338 -12.79 -6.79 8.21
CA LEU A 338 -13.12 -5.40 7.91
C LEU A 338 -13.66 -4.65 9.14
N PRO A 339 -13.42 -3.33 9.27
CA PRO A 339 -14.02 -2.52 10.33
C PRO A 339 -15.49 -2.26 10.02
N GLY A 340 -16.40 -2.87 10.79
CA GLY A 340 -17.84 -2.83 10.52
C GLY A 340 -18.49 -1.44 10.57
N ASP A 341 -17.87 -0.47 11.22
CA ASP A 341 -18.31 0.92 11.25
C ASP A 341 -17.87 1.75 10.05
N ARG A 342 -17.06 1.17 9.15
CA ARG A 342 -16.48 1.85 7.97
C ARG A 342 -16.78 1.18 6.64
N ILE A 343 -17.72 0.27 6.64
CA ILE A 343 -18.24 -0.39 5.44
C ILE A 343 -19.76 -0.31 5.40
N GLY A 344 -20.34 -0.41 4.21
CA GLY A 344 -21.79 -0.41 3.99
C GLY A 344 -22.46 -1.73 4.36
N ASP A 345 -23.73 -1.86 4.01
CA ASP A 345 -24.57 -3.02 4.31
C ASP A 345 -24.25 -4.21 3.43
N ILE A 346 -23.69 -3.94 2.24
CA ILE A 346 -23.24 -4.94 1.26
C ILE A 346 -21.80 -4.64 0.86
N VAL A 347 -21.04 -5.72 0.66
CA VAL A 347 -19.69 -5.71 0.15
C VAL A 347 -19.61 -6.65 -1.06
#